data_cca782f9890b1dba637658d7e09d75ad
#
_entry.id   cca782f9890b1dba637658d7e09d75ad
#
_cell.length_a   1.000
_cell.length_b   1.000
_cell.length_c   1.000
_cell.angle_alpha   90.00
_cell.angle_beta   90.00
_cell.angle_gamma   90.00
#
_symmetry.space_group_name_H-M   'P 1'
#
loop_
_entity.id
_entity.type
_entity.pdbx_description
1 polymer ?
#
loop_
_entity_poly.entity_id
_entity_poly.type
_entity_poly.pdbx_seq_one_letter_code
_entity_poly.pdbx_strand_id
1 'polypeptide(L)'
;MLRFSSLFILMMAPAALFAQSELLITQSGRHDTSDSLKHLIFKEEVHSLASGSAADVEQTTLGTRGPAELIVSFEGLGYGFRGPQGESRHRNPSDNSLAVGHNHIIQTVNSKMAIFTKKGEVFNDTGRALYGPVNTNNVFRGFGGPCEEMNNGDAVVRYDQLANRWLVVMPIFRRLPPRDIEPEPRKHGEPAKESMVGNPGQPGSAEPLFIPEPPTEKELAAADSLRRIPRQPVPEGGSYCMCYAVSTGPDPFGSWNRYEFVRPLFPDYPRPAVWPDGYYVPTSTGDHIIQKHACVAEREKMLRGEPAKEICFIIDSAGFLNNIDLDGFQLPPDGEPNIMMATGGTQLRNVFADDGIYFWKVSVNWDEPEKSRLEGPEKIEVAEYNYLGDGQLTKTVPQPGTDQRLDSQGDKIMSRLVYRRIGNQESIVAVHSVNTTAGGGGVRWYEFRIDQQRNVSIFQQGTFAPDSSYRWMASPAMDKYGNIGIGYSFGGKEHFPGQRFSGRVAGDPKGILTLGETLLVEGEASQQNTMRWMDYTQTAVDPTDDHTIWYVGDYLKTGAEDYSTRIGAFRIGVSK
;
A
#
# COMPACT_ATOMS: atom_id res chain seq x y z
N MET A 1 43.55 -51.30 39.51
CA MET A 1 43.70 -50.46 38.31
C MET A 1 42.32 -50.28 37.69
N LEU A 2 41.64 -49.22 37.99
CA LEU A 2 40.32 -48.89 37.38
C LEU A 2 40.57 -47.86 36.25
N ARG A 3 40.10 -48.19 35.06
CA ARG A 3 40.08 -47.27 33.92
C ARG A 3 38.76 -46.50 33.94
N PHE A 4 38.80 -45.18 34.08
CA PHE A 4 37.67 -44.29 33.81
C PHE A 4 37.63 -44.00 32.32
N SER A 5 36.51 -44.35 31.65
CA SER A 5 36.21 -43.90 30.29
C SER A 5 35.33 -42.67 30.38
N SER A 6 35.87 -41.52 29.96
CA SER A 6 35.13 -40.27 29.87
C SER A 6 34.26 -40.30 28.62
N LEU A 7 32.95 -40.29 28.79
CA LEU A 7 31.97 -40.15 27.71
C LEU A 7 31.79 -38.64 27.38
N PHE A 8 32.32 -38.20 26.26
CA PHE A 8 32.04 -36.85 25.71
C PHE A 8 30.66 -36.86 25.07
N ILE A 9 29.67 -36.26 25.74
CA ILE A 9 28.37 -35.95 25.13
C ILE A 9 28.55 -34.67 24.31
N LEU A 10 28.59 -34.85 22.98
CA LEU A 10 28.56 -33.74 22.03
C LEU A 10 27.12 -33.22 21.97
N MET A 11 26.84 -32.10 22.66
CA MET A 11 25.57 -31.38 22.47
C MET A 11 25.60 -30.76 21.06
N MET A 12 24.89 -31.37 20.15
CA MET A 12 24.50 -30.74 18.89
C MET A 12 23.43 -29.67 19.22
N ALA A 13 23.80 -28.42 19.12
CA ALA A 13 22.82 -27.34 19.05
C ALA A 13 21.97 -27.55 17.80
N PRO A 14 20.64 -27.35 17.86
CA PRO A 14 19.83 -27.40 16.65
C PRO A 14 20.28 -26.26 15.72
N ALA A 15 20.80 -26.61 14.55
CA ALA A 15 20.98 -25.65 13.48
C ALA A 15 19.59 -25.16 13.09
N ALA A 16 19.28 -23.90 13.38
CA ALA A 16 18.10 -23.26 12.85
C ALA A 16 18.21 -23.31 11.32
N LEU A 17 17.35 -24.10 10.68
CA LEU A 17 17.15 -24.04 9.25
C LEU A 17 16.46 -22.71 8.97
N PHE A 18 17.23 -21.68 8.66
CA PHE A 18 16.70 -20.52 8.00
C PHE A 18 16.25 -20.95 6.60
N ALA A 19 14.96 -20.80 6.32
CA ALA A 19 14.45 -20.99 4.97
C ALA A 19 15.20 -19.99 4.08
N GLN A 20 16.00 -20.50 3.13
CA GLN A 20 16.65 -19.65 2.14
C GLN A 20 15.56 -19.06 1.26
N SER A 21 15.43 -17.74 1.27
CA SER A 21 14.60 -17.04 0.30
C SER A 21 15.18 -17.23 -1.10
N GLU A 22 14.35 -17.60 -2.05
CA GLU A 22 14.75 -17.73 -3.44
C GLU A 22 15.03 -16.33 -4.02
N LEU A 23 16.23 -16.11 -4.55
CA LEU A 23 16.66 -14.85 -5.18
C LEU A 23 16.40 -14.91 -6.68
N LEU A 24 15.54 -14.02 -7.18
CA LEU A 24 15.25 -13.86 -8.60
C LEU A 24 15.86 -12.54 -9.10
N ILE A 25 16.69 -12.59 -10.12
CA ILE A 25 17.33 -11.44 -10.76
C ILE A 25 16.81 -11.32 -12.19
N THR A 26 16.27 -10.16 -12.54
CA THR A 26 15.75 -9.90 -13.89
C THR A 26 16.35 -8.63 -14.48
N GLN A 27 16.44 -8.59 -15.80
CA GLN A 27 16.68 -7.36 -16.58
C GLN A 27 15.34 -6.78 -16.99
N SER A 28 15.28 -5.46 -17.23
CA SER A 28 14.10 -4.86 -17.84
C SER A 28 13.85 -5.49 -19.22
N GLY A 29 12.69 -6.12 -19.39
CA GLY A 29 12.29 -6.69 -20.69
C GLY A 29 12.07 -5.60 -21.74
N ARG A 30 11.69 -4.40 -21.28
CA ARG A 30 11.56 -3.17 -22.07
C ARG A 30 11.94 -1.96 -21.24
N HIS A 31 12.57 -0.97 -21.87
CA HIS A 31 12.79 0.36 -21.31
C HIS A 31 12.88 1.39 -22.45
N ASP A 32 12.34 2.57 -22.23
CA ASP A 32 12.43 3.71 -23.12
C ASP A 32 12.21 5.04 -22.37
N THR A 33 12.19 6.16 -23.12
CA THR A 33 11.76 7.47 -22.63
C THR A 33 10.53 7.91 -23.43
N SER A 34 9.43 8.25 -22.74
CA SER A 34 8.17 8.64 -23.39
C SER A 34 8.22 10.02 -24.02
N ASP A 35 7.30 10.28 -24.94
CA ASP A 35 6.88 11.64 -25.25
C ASP A 35 6.21 12.31 -24.04
N SER A 36 6.01 13.63 -24.13
CA SER A 36 5.38 14.40 -23.06
C SER A 36 3.95 13.92 -22.78
N LEU A 37 3.62 13.76 -21.51
CA LEU A 37 2.32 13.27 -21.00
C LEU A 37 1.12 14.12 -21.47
N LYS A 38 1.35 15.37 -21.85
CA LYS A 38 0.32 16.29 -22.38
C LYS A 38 -0.49 15.74 -23.56
N HIS A 39 0.01 14.71 -24.25
CA HIS A 39 -0.53 14.24 -25.53
C HIS A 39 -1.26 12.89 -25.46
N LEU A 40 -1.45 12.31 -24.30
CA LEU A 40 -1.94 10.92 -24.12
C LEU A 40 -3.38 10.80 -23.50
N ILE A 41 -4.24 9.78 -23.86
CA ILE A 41 -5.69 9.59 -23.53
C ILE A 41 -6.03 8.20 -22.88
N PHE A 42 -7.14 7.90 -22.23
CA PHE A 42 -7.43 7.04 -21.07
C PHE A 42 -8.59 5.95 -20.91
N LYS A 43 -8.72 5.10 -19.76
CA LYS A 43 -9.74 4.07 -19.38
C LYS A 43 -9.76 3.44 -17.92
N GLU A 44 -10.62 2.52 -17.34
CA GLU A 44 -11.11 2.21 -15.93
C GLU A 44 -10.92 0.85 -15.12
N GLU A 45 -10.83 0.58 -13.72
CA GLU A 45 -11.47 0.11 -12.45
C GLU A 45 -11.02 -1.04 -11.44
N VAL A 46 -11.27 -1.29 -10.10
CA VAL A 46 -11.99 -1.80 -8.86
C VAL A 46 -11.47 -2.78 -7.71
N HIS A 47 -11.52 -2.83 -6.27
CA HIS A 47 -11.96 -3.19 -4.83
C HIS A 47 -11.32 -4.05 -3.65
N SER A 48 -11.37 -4.07 -2.21
CA SER A 48 -11.67 -4.15 -0.77
C SER A 48 -11.29 -4.98 0.51
N LEU A 49 -11.19 -4.91 1.95
CA LEU A 49 -11.73 -5.21 3.34
C LEU A 49 -10.98 -5.68 4.67
N ALA A 50 -11.16 -5.91 6.00
CA ALA A 50 -11.29 -5.71 7.44
C ALA A 50 -10.89 -6.46 8.76
N SER A 51 -10.39 -6.20 10.06
CA SER A 51 -10.70 -6.20 11.53
C SER A 51 -9.94 -6.60 12.81
N GLY A 52 -9.80 -6.25 14.12
CA GLY A 52 -9.56 -6.55 15.47
C GLY A 52 -8.93 -6.07 16.77
N SER A 53 -8.60 -6.04 18.02
CA SER A 53 -8.30 -5.16 19.19
C SER A 53 -7.31 -5.48 20.35
N ALA A 54 -6.78 -4.52 21.24
CA ALA A 54 -6.20 -4.71 22.59
C ALA A 54 -6.04 -3.47 23.48
N ALA A 55 -6.15 -3.58 24.81
CA ALA A 55 -6.50 -2.51 25.74
C ALA A 55 -5.37 -1.69 26.39
N ASP A 56 -4.22 -2.27 26.72
CA ASP A 56 -3.19 -1.61 27.56
C ASP A 56 -2.53 -0.38 26.94
N VAL A 57 -2.66 -0.21 25.64
CA VAL A 57 -2.11 0.92 24.88
C VAL A 57 -3.21 1.72 24.18
N GLU A 58 -4.47 1.52 24.58
CA GLU A 58 -5.60 2.28 24.06
C GLU A 58 -5.66 3.68 24.64
N GLN A 59 -5.66 4.66 23.76
CA GLN A 59 -5.99 6.04 24.08
C GLN A 59 -7.49 6.21 23.97
N THR A 60 -8.18 6.24 25.08
CA THR A 60 -9.66 6.33 25.19
C THR A 60 -10.19 7.77 25.29
N THR A 61 -9.35 8.75 24.99
CA THR A 61 -9.70 10.17 24.98
C THR A 61 -9.07 10.88 23.81
N LEU A 62 -9.70 11.94 23.34
CA LEU A 62 -9.11 12.83 22.35
C LEU A 62 -7.81 13.47 22.90
N GLY A 63 -6.93 13.87 21.99
CA GLY A 63 -5.77 14.65 22.33
C GLY A 63 -6.15 16.00 22.96
N THR A 64 -5.32 16.50 23.88
CA THR A 64 -5.57 17.73 24.62
C THR A 64 -5.03 18.99 23.95
N ARG A 65 -4.20 18.83 22.90
CA ARG A 65 -3.76 19.95 22.06
C ARG A 65 -4.83 20.32 21.04
N GLY A 66 -4.77 21.53 20.51
CA GLY A 66 -5.57 21.93 19.36
C GLY A 66 -5.32 20.99 18.16
N PRO A 67 -6.30 20.80 17.26
CA PRO A 67 -6.14 19.99 16.05
C PRO A 67 -5.04 20.56 15.14
N ALA A 68 -4.54 19.74 14.21
CA ALA A 68 -3.65 20.18 13.16
C ALA A 68 -4.35 21.24 12.29
N GLU A 69 -3.60 22.22 11.82
CA GLU A 69 -4.14 23.25 10.92
C GLU A 69 -4.38 22.65 9.53
N LEU A 70 -5.63 22.69 9.04
CA LEU A 70 -5.97 22.36 7.66
C LEU A 70 -5.63 23.54 6.76
N ILE A 71 -4.51 23.46 6.03
CA ILE A 71 -3.98 24.52 5.16
C ILE A 71 -4.81 24.67 3.90
N VAL A 72 -5.17 23.55 3.27
CA VAL A 72 -5.97 23.50 2.05
C VAL A 72 -6.67 22.15 1.93
N SER A 73 -7.84 22.11 1.34
CA SER A 73 -8.47 20.88 0.89
C SER A 73 -9.23 21.08 -0.41
N PHE A 74 -9.24 20.05 -1.26
CA PHE A 74 -9.93 20.06 -2.54
C PHE A 74 -10.37 18.66 -2.99
N GLU A 75 -11.30 18.61 -3.95
CA GLU A 75 -11.76 17.36 -4.55
C GLU A 75 -10.65 16.70 -5.36
N GLY A 76 -10.40 15.43 -5.06
CA GLY A 76 -9.57 14.54 -5.88
C GLY A 76 -10.40 13.74 -6.88
N LEU A 77 -9.75 12.74 -7.49
CA LEU A 77 -10.41 11.78 -8.37
C LEU A 77 -11.53 11.03 -7.66
N GLY A 78 -12.58 10.65 -8.38
CA GLY A 78 -13.72 9.91 -7.87
C GLY A 78 -15.00 10.25 -8.60
N TYR A 79 -16.14 9.86 -8.03
CA TYR A 79 -17.45 10.07 -8.63
C TYR A 79 -17.74 11.57 -8.87
N GLY A 80 -18.09 11.90 -10.10
CA GLY A 80 -18.40 13.27 -10.51
C GLY A 80 -17.20 14.21 -10.63
N PHE A 81 -15.97 13.74 -10.45
CA PHE A 81 -14.79 14.55 -10.71
C PHE A 81 -14.69 14.95 -12.17
N ARG A 82 -14.46 16.23 -12.43
CA ARG A 82 -14.30 16.81 -13.77
C ARG A 82 -12.95 17.46 -13.93
N GLY A 83 -12.24 17.05 -14.98
CA GLY A 83 -10.97 17.63 -15.35
C GLY A 83 -10.88 17.92 -16.85
N PRO A 84 -9.71 18.37 -17.34
CA PRO A 84 -9.53 18.71 -18.73
C PRO A 84 -9.81 17.57 -19.74
N GLN A 85 -9.70 16.31 -19.32
CA GLN A 85 -9.97 15.14 -20.16
C GLN A 85 -11.36 14.54 -19.95
N GLY A 86 -12.25 15.23 -19.24
CA GLY A 86 -13.64 14.82 -19.09
C GLY A 86 -14.09 14.58 -17.66
N GLU A 87 -15.06 13.69 -17.49
CA GLU A 87 -15.63 13.32 -16.20
C GLU A 87 -15.23 11.91 -15.82
N SER A 88 -14.96 11.71 -14.53
CA SER A 88 -14.56 10.43 -13.98
C SER A 88 -15.78 9.64 -13.51
N ARG A 89 -15.81 8.35 -13.84
CA ARG A 89 -16.72 7.35 -13.29
C ARG A 89 -15.86 6.18 -12.84
N HIS A 90 -15.86 5.89 -11.55
CA HIS A 90 -15.06 4.80 -11.00
C HIS A 90 -15.93 3.84 -10.24
N ARG A 91 -15.37 2.68 -9.99
CA ARG A 91 -15.93 1.69 -9.08
C ARG A 91 -14.96 1.46 -7.94
N ASN A 92 -15.46 1.03 -6.82
CA ASN A 92 -14.72 0.72 -5.62
C ASN A 92 -13.81 -0.52 -5.78
N PRO A 93 -12.64 -0.51 -5.10
CA PRO A 93 -12.08 0.54 -4.25
C PRO A 93 -11.31 1.58 -5.05
N SER A 94 -10.88 2.62 -4.33
CA SER A 94 -10.09 3.70 -4.90
C SER A 94 -8.60 3.39 -5.00
N ASP A 95 -8.06 2.53 -4.13
CA ASP A 95 -6.62 2.24 -4.06
C ASP A 95 -5.80 3.55 -4.06
N ASN A 96 -6.21 4.47 -3.19
CA ASN A 96 -5.74 5.86 -3.20
C ASN A 96 -4.24 6.00 -3.06
N SER A 97 -3.63 6.72 -3.97
CA SER A 97 -2.22 7.10 -3.88
C SER A 97 -2.01 8.56 -4.24
N LEU A 98 -1.14 9.22 -3.52
CA LEU A 98 -0.85 10.65 -3.62
C LEU A 98 0.65 10.88 -3.61
N ALA A 99 1.14 11.70 -4.53
CA ALA A 99 2.50 12.21 -4.51
C ALA A 99 2.51 13.73 -4.66
N VAL A 100 3.40 14.39 -3.93
CA VAL A 100 3.50 15.85 -3.88
C VAL A 100 4.91 16.27 -4.25
N GLY A 101 5.02 17.07 -5.31
CA GLY A 101 6.25 17.73 -5.72
C GLY A 101 6.25 19.23 -5.36
N HIS A 102 7.19 19.98 -5.93
CA HIS A 102 7.32 21.41 -5.62
C HIS A 102 6.15 22.26 -6.15
N ASN A 103 5.62 21.93 -7.34
CA ASN A 103 4.59 22.72 -8.03
C ASN A 103 3.36 21.91 -8.44
N HIS A 104 3.40 20.59 -8.31
CA HIS A 104 2.34 19.71 -8.76
C HIS A 104 1.99 18.68 -7.69
N ILE A 105 0.78 18.16 -7.79
CA ILE A 105 0.29 17.00 -7.04
C ILE A 105 -0.18 15.98 -8.06
N ILE A 106 0.24 14.71 -7.93
CA ILE A 106 -0.31 13.60 -8.70
C ILE A 106 -1.13 12.73 -7.76
N GLN A 107 -2.33 12.39 -8.18
CA GLN A 107 -3.15 11.37 -7.55
C GLN A 107 -3.39 10.21 -8.54
N THR A 108 -3.28 8.99 -8.04
CA THR A 108 -3.85 7.82 -8.70
C THR A 108 -4.96 7.24 -7.85
N VAL A 109 -6.00 6.73 -8.51
CA VAL A 109 -7.06 5.94 -7.91
C VAL A 109 -7.29 4.73 -8.77
N ASN A 110 -7.03 3.52 -8.24
CA ASN A 110 -7.06 2.28 -8.98
C ASN A 110 -6.29 2.41 -10.33
N SER A 111 -6.99 2.42 -11.44
CA SER A 111 -6.43 2.53 -12.79
C SER A 111 -6.49 3.94 -13.41
N LYS A 112 -6.74 4.98 -12.60
CA LYS A 112 -6.85 6.39 -13.07
C LYS A 112 -5.82 7.28 -12.43
N MET A 113 -5.49 8.39 -13.13
CA MET A 113 -4.63 9.45 -12.60
C MET A 113 -5.12 10.84 -12.95
N ALA A 114 -4.75 11.80 -12.11
CA ALA A 114 -4.87 13.22 -12.35
C ALA A 114 -3.67 13.98 -11.80
N ILE A 115 -3.41 15.15 -12.39
CA ILE A 115 -2.36 16.08 -11.98
C ILE A 115 -3.02 17.42 -11.64
N PHE A 116 -2.67 17.95 -10.47
CA PHE A 116 -3.21 19.19 -9.93
C PHE A 116 -2.11 20.23 -9.72
N THR A 117 -2.53 21.50 -9.71
CA THR A 117 -1.67 22.60 -9.26
C THR A 117 -1.34 22.45 -7.78
N LYS A 118 -0.13 22.84 -7.42
CA LYS A 118 0.27 23.14 -6.05
C LYS A 118 0.85 24.55 -6.03
N LYS A 119 0.32 25.39 -5.14
CA LYS A 119 0.82 26.76 -4.95
C LYS A 119 2.31 26.75 -4.64
N GLY A 120 3.08 27.50 -5.40
CA GLY A 120 4.53 27.60 -5.31
C GLY A 120 5.08 28.59 -6.32
N GLU A 121 6.19 28.26 -6.95
CA GLU A 121 6.85 29.14 -7.94
C GLU A 121 6.08 29.24 -9.26
N VAL A 122 5.36 28.16 -9.64
CA VAL A 122 4.69 28.07 -10.96
C VAL A 122 3.20 28.45 -10.87
N PHE A 123 2.53 28.12 -9.77
CA PHE A 123 1.10 28.34 -9.62
C PHE A 123 0.78 29.17 -8.38
N ASN A 124 -0.25 30.01 -8.50
CA ASN A 124 -0.79 30.81 -7.40
C ASN A 124 -1.92 30.10 -6.63
N ASP A 125 -2.37 28.95 -7.11
CA ASP A 125 -3.48 28.14 -6.59
C ASP A 125 -3.05 26.70 -6.31
N THR A 126 -3.87 25.98 -5.55
CA THR A 126 -3.72 24.56 -5.27
C THR A 126 -5.02 23.82 -5.55
N GLY A 127 -4.94 22.64 -6.18
CA GLY A 127 -6.07 21.74 -6.38
C GLY A 127 -6.82 21.95 -7.70
N ARG A 128 -6.39 22.82 -8.57
CA ARG A 128 -6.96 22.92 -9.92
C ARG A 128 -6.40 21.79 -10.79
N ALA A 129 -7.29 20.99 -11.37
CA ALA A 129 -6.90 19.92 -12.28
C ALA A 129 -6.23 20.47 -13.55
N LEU A 130 -5.01 20.04 -13.79
CA LEU A 130 -4.23 20.36 -15.01
C LEU A 130 -4.33 19.23 -16.04
N TYR A 131 -4.52 17.99 -15.57
CA TYR A 131 -4.59 16.79 -16.38
C TYR A 131 -5.43 15.74 -15.68
N GLY A 132 -6.11 14.90 -16.45
CA GLY A 132 -7.00 13.85 -15.98
C GLY A 132 -8.47 14.28 -15.96
N PRO A 133 -9.36 13.32 -15.64
CA PRO A 133 -9.07 11.91 -15.36
C PRO A 133 -8.58 11.15 -16.59
N VAL A 134 -7.50 10.41 -16.49
CA VAL A 134 -6.95 9.56 -17.56
C VAL A 134 -6.53 8.21 -16.97
N ASN A 135 -6.40 7.18 -17.81
CA ASN A 135 -5.88 5.87 -17.37
C ASN A 135 -4.41 5.96 -16.94
N THR A 136 -4.02 5.20 -15.94
CA THR A 136 -2.64 5.14 -15.48
C THR A 136 -1.68 4.61 -16.55
N ASN A 137 -2.12 3.66 -17.39
CA ASN A 137 -1.31 3.18 -18.51
C ASN A 137 -1.07 4.23 -19.61
N ASN A 138 -1.69 5.41 -19.50
CA ASN A 138 -1.46 6.51 -20.44
C ASN A 138 0.01 6.99 -20.41
N VAL A 139 0.70 6.84 -19.29
CA VAL A 139 2.13 7.16 -19.17
C VAL A 139 3.00 6.19 -20.01
N PHE A 140 2.47 5.01 -20.35
CA PHE A 140 3.15 3.99 -21.15
C PHE A 140 2.76 4.01 -22.65
N ARG A 141 2.00 4.98 -23.12
CA ARG A 141 1.58 5.06 -24.52
C ARG A 141 2.77 5.15 -25.48
N GLY A 142 2.79 4.29 -26.50
CA GLY A 142 3.89 4.13 -27.44
C GLY A 142 5.03 3.24 -26.92
N PHE A 143 4.93 2.69 -25.71
CA PHE A 143 5.91 1.75 -25.15
C PHE A 143 5.76 0.34 -25.72
N GLY A 144 4.53 -0.03 -26.07
CA GLY A 144 4.13 -1.35 -26.53
C GLY A 144 4.03 -2.38 -25.41
N GLY A 145 3.32 -3.49 -25.71
CA GLY A 145 3.16 -4.61 -24.79
C GLY A 145 2.24 -4.32 -23.59
N PRO A 146 2.28 -5.20 -22.57
CA PRO A 146 1.28 -5.19 -21.49
C PRO A 146 1.17 -3.87 -20.73
N CYS A 147 2.26 -3.14 -20.55
CA CYS A 147 2.24 -1.84 -19.85
C CYS A 147 1.44 -0.76 -20.60
N GLU A 148 1.39 -0.83 -21.93
CA GLU A 148 0.56 0.06 -22.74
C GLU A 148 -0.86 -0.49 -22.94
N GLU A 149 -0.97 -1.79 -23.24
CA GLU A 149 -2.21 -2.41 -23.70
C GLU A 149 -3.20 -2.67 -22.56
N MET A 150 -2.68 -2.87 -21.33
CA MET A 150 -3.47 -3.25 -20.17
C MET A 150 -3.55 -2.10 -19.16
N ASN A 151 -4.65 -2.07 -18.40
CA ASN A 151 -4.86 -1.12 -17.29
C ASN A 151 -5.68 -1.83 -16.20
N ASN A 152 -5.16 -2.95 -15.70
CA ASN A 152 -5.88 -3.89 -14.87
C ASN A 152 -5.21 -4.18 -13.53
N GLY A 153 -4.39 -3.27 -13.06
CA GLY A 153 -3.72 -3.33 -11.76
C GLY A 153 -3.67 -1.95 -11.09
N ASP A 154 -3.47 -1.96 -9.79
CA ASP A 154 -3.59 -0.82 -8.91
C ASP A 154 -2.32 0.04 -8.95
N ALA A 155 -2.37 1.14 -9.66
CA ALA A 155 -1.22 2.00 -9.85
C ALA A 155 -0.97 2.89 -8.62
N VAL A 156 0.28 2.97 -8.20
CA VAL A 156 0.75 3.79 -7.09
C VAL A 156 1.75 4.84 -7.57
N VAL A 157 1.61 6.06 -7.08
CA VAL A 157 2.53 7.17 -7.38
C VAL A 157 3.36 7.54 -6.16
N ARG A 158 4.65 7.88 -6.41
CA ARG A 158 5.57 8.44 -5.42
C ARG A 158 6.28 9.66 -6.00
N TYR A 159 6.75 10.51 -5.11
CA TYR A 159 7.70 11.56 -5.44
C TYR A 159 9.06 11.20 -4.85
N ASP A 160 10.03 11.00 -5.71
CA ASP A 160 11.42 10.81 -5.32
C ASP A 160 12.04 12.20 -5.07
N GLN A 161 11.97 12.65 -3.82
CA GLN A 161 12.48 13.96 -3.43
C GLN A 161 14.01 14.05 -3.55
N LEU A 162 14.72 12.91 -3.50
CA LEU A 162 16.18 12.89 -3.62
C LEU A 162 16.65 13.24 -5.04
N ALA A 163 15.87 12.82 -6.04
CA ALA A 163 16.15 13.08 -7.44
C ALA A 163 15.28 14.19 -8.03
N ASN A 164 14.25 14.65 -7.30
CA ASN A 164 13.22 15.56 -7.78
C ASN A 164 12.50 14.99 -9.02
N ARG A 165 11.96 13.75 -8.86
CA ARG A 165 11.31 12.97 -9.91
C ARG A 165 10.00 12.34 -9.43
N TRP A 166 9.12 12.11 -10.38
CA TRP A 166 7.91 11.34 -10.17
C TRP A 166 8.16 9.88 -10.50
N LEU A 167 7.60 8.98 -9.71
CA LEU A 167 7.60 7.55 -9.93
C LEU A 167 6.16 7.07 -10.00
N VAL A 168 5.79 6.40 -11.08
CA VAL A 168 4.54 5.63 -11.21
C VAL A 168 4.90 4.15 -11.27
N VAL A 169 4.27 3.36 -10.43
CA VAL A 169 4.39 1.90 -10.41
C VAL A 169 3.03 1.32 -10.71
N MET A 170 2.93 0.47 -11.72
CA MET A 170 1.66 -0.11 -12.17
C MET A 170 1.82 -1.62 -12.37
N PRO A 171 1.19 -2.46 -11.54
CA PRO A 171 1.16 -3.90 -11.76
C PRO A 171 0.25 -4.25 -12.93
N ILE A 172 0.60 -5.28 -13.68
CA ILE A 172 -0.25 -5.87 -14.70
C ILE A 172 -0.67 -7.26 -14.23
N PHE A 173 -1.93 -7.38 -13.85
CA PHE A 173 -2.54 -8.60 -13.32
C PHE A 173 -2.80 -9.66 -14.40
N ARG A 174 -2.74 -9.26 -15.68
CA ARG A 174 -2.81 -10.16 -16.81
C ARG A 174 -2.09 -9.55 -18.01
N ARG A 175 -0.98 -10.15 -18.42
CA ARG A 175 -0.17 -9.68 -19.56
C ARG A 175 -0.84 -9.93 -20.93
N LEU A 176 -1.78 -10.86 -21.00
CA LEU A 176 -2.52 -11.16 -22.23
C LEU A 176 -3.95 -10.62 -22.12
N PRO A 177 -4.51 -10.03 -23.21
CA PRO A 177 -5.88 -9.62 -23.22
C PRO A 177 -6.81 -10.82 -22.94
N PRO A 178 -8.02 -10.61 -22.38
CA PRO A 178 -9.03 -11.65 -22.31
C PRO A 178 -9.25 -12.23 -23.71
N ARG A 179 -9.40 -13.54 -23.83
CA ARG A 179 -9.86 -14.11 -25.09
C ARG A 179 -11.25 -13.55 -25.37
N ASP A 180 -11.49 -13.10 -26.59
CA ASP A 180 -12.83 -12.96 -27.13
C ASP A 180 -13.43 -14.37 -27.23
N ILE A 181 -14.03 -14.83 -26.14
CA ILE A 181 -14.85 -16.03 -26.15
C ILE A 181 -16.15 -15.54 -26.79
N GLU A 182 -16.38 -15.86 -28.07
CA GLU A 182 -17.72 -15.74 -28.63
C GLU A 182 -18.66 -16.48 -27.65
N PRO A 183 -19.67 -15.80 -27.08
CA PRO A 183 -20.62 -16.45 -26.22
C PRO A 183 -21.30 -17.54 -27.02
N GLU A 184 -21.20 -18.80 -26.58
CA GLU A 184 -21.98 -19.87 -27.21
C GLU A 184 -23.43 -19.41 -27.34
N PRO A 185 -24.07 -19.60 -28.51
CA PRO A 185 -25.42 -19.15 -28.72
C PRO A 185 -26.33 -19.81 -27.66
N ARG A 186 -26.89 -19.00 -26.77
CA ARG A 186 -27.76 -19.46 -25.69
C ARG A 186 -28.93 -20.23 -26.27
N LYS A 187 -29.08 -21.47 -25.84
CA LYS A 187 -30.30 -22.23 -26.10
C LYS A 187 -31.44 -21.54 -25.36
N HIS A 188 -32.48 -21.16 -26.09
CA HIS A 188 -33.66 -20.53 -25.51
C HIS A 188 -34.22 -21.41 -24.37
N GLY A 189 -34.24 -20.88 -23.13
CA GLY A 189 -34.88 -21.51 -21.97
C GLY A 189 -33.94 -21.88 -20.80
N GLU A 190 -32.62 -21.72 -20.90
CA GLU A 190 -31.74 -21.93 -19.76
C GLU A 190 -31.57 -20.61 -18.94
N PRO A 191 -31.76 -20.65 -17.61
CA PRO A 191 -31.45 -19.51 -16.76
C PRO A 191 -29.95 -19.16 -16.89
N ALA A 192 -29.62 -17.88 -16.85
CA ALA A 192 -28.26 -17.40 -16.92
C ALA A 192 -27.44 -18.05 -15.79
N LYS A 193 -26.55 -18.97 -16.14
CA LYS A 193 -25.46 -19.34 -15.23
C LYS A 193 -24.58 -18.09 -15.13
N GLU A 194 -24.52 -17.49 -13.94
CA GLU A 194 -23.51 -16.52 -13.64
C GLU A 194 -22.16 -17.12 -13.99
N SER A 195 -21.44 -16.46 -14.88
CA SER A 195 -20.11 -16.89 -15.27
C SER A 195 -19.19 -16.66 -14.07
N MET A 196 -18.95 -17.72 -13.33
CA MET A 196 -17.82 -17.79 -12.40
C MET A 196 -16.50 -17.83 -13.17
N VAL A 197 -16.28 -16.85 -14.03
CA VAL A 197 -14.93 -16.47 -14.42
C VAL A 197 -14.56 -15.34 -13.48
N GLY A 198 -14.34 -15.71 -12.23
CA GLY A 198 -13.71 -14.84 -11.26
C GLY A 198 -12.37 -14.40 -11.84
N ASN A 199 -12.13 -13.10 -11.89
CA ASN A 199 -10.80 -12.57 -12.05
C ASN A 199 -9.93 -13.22 -10.97
N PRO A 200 -8.81 -13.90 -11.28
CA PRO A 200 -7.91 -14.35 -10.23
C PRO A 200 -7.40 -13.11 -9.52
N GLY A 201 -7.84 -12.87 -8.29
CA GLY A 201 -7.62 -11.64 -7.52
C GLY A 201 -8.90 -10.88 -7.18
N GLN A 202 -10.07 -11.27 -7.69
CA GLN A 202 -11.30 -10.85 -7.02
C GLN A 202 -11.59 -11.80 -5.87
N PRO A 203 -11.70 -11.31 -4.64
CA PRO A 203 -12.26 -12.09 -3.54
C PRO A 203 -13.69 -12.48 -3.92
N GLY A 204 -13.91 -13.72 -4.27
CA GLY A 204 -15.23 -14.29 -4.13
C GLY A 204 -15.67 -14.01 -2.70
N SER A 205 -16.95 -13.71 -2.48
CA SER A 205 -17.57 -13.43 -1.18
C SER A 205 -16.75 -14.06 -0.04
N ALA A 206 -16.09 -13.23 0.78
CA ALA A 206 -15.22 -13.72 1.82
C ALA A 206 -16.03 -14.54 2.81
N GLU A 207 -15.98 -15.83 2.63
CA GLU A 207 -16.20 -16.73 3.74
C GLU A 207 -15.02 -16.59 4.70
N PRO A 208 -15.23 -16.77 6.01
CA PRO A 208 -14.14 -16.76 6.98
C PRO A 208 -13.00 -17.62 6.47
N LEU A 209 -11.76 -17.28 6.79
CA LEU A 209 -10.54 -18.03 6.44
C LEU A 209 -10.62 -19.48 6.97
N PHE A 210 -11.53 -20.22 6.39
CA PHE A 210 -11.74 -21.63 6.65
C PHE A 210 -10.58 -22.39 6.03
N ILE A 211 -10.06 -23.38 6.72
CA ILE A 211 -9.26 -24.43 6.06
C ILE A 211 -10.25 -25.09 5.11
N PRO A 212 -10.11 -24.97 3.78
CA PRO A 212 -10.99 -25.71 2.90
C PRO A 212 -10.82 -27.19 3.22
N GLU A 213 -11.91 -27.90 3.36
CA GLU A 213 -11.86 -29.34 3.27
C GLU A 213 -11.16 -29.72 1.96
N PRO A 214 -10.38 -30.80 1.95
CA PRO A 214 -9.74 -31.24 0.71
C PRO A 214 -10.81 -31.35 -0.38
N PRO A 215 -10.54 -30.81 -1.59
CA PRO A 215 -11.52 -30.73 -2.65
C PRO A 215 -12.13 -32.12 -2.91
N THR A 216 -13.42 -32.21 -3.03
CA THR A 216 -14.15 -33.42 -3.36
C THR A 216 -13.74 -33.94 -4.74
N GLU A 217 -13.91 -35.25 -5.01
CA GLU A 217 -13.65 -35.82 -6.34
C GLU A 217 -14.39 -35.06 -7.46
N LYS A 218 -15.57 -34.52 -7.17
CA LYS A 218 -16.37 -33.73 -8.10
C LYS A 218 -15.73 -32.35 -8.39
N GLU A 219 -15.14 -31.73 -7.40
CA GLU A 219 -14.42 -30.45 -7.52
C GLU A 219 -13.08 -30.65 -8.22
N LEU A 220 -12.39 -31.76 -7.95
CA LEU A 220 -11.19 -32.17 -8.66
C LEU A 220 -11.50 -32.47 -10.14
N ALA A 221 -12.61 -33.14 -10.45
CA ALA A 221 -13.04 -33.38 -11.82
C ALA A 221 -13.46 -32.10 -12.54
N ALA A 222 -14.10 -31.16 -11.86
CA ALA A 222 -14.41 -29.83 -12.37
C ALA A 222 -13.14 -29.01 -12.63
N ALA A 223 -12.20 -29.02 -11.71
CA ALA A 223 -10.89 -28.38 -11.88
C ALA A 223 -10.09 -29.01 -13.03
N ASP A 224 -10.19 -30.32 -13.23
CA ASP A 224 -9.53 -31.02 -14.35
C ASP A 224 -10.19 -30.72 -15.69
N SER A 225 -11.51 -30.53 -15.71
CA SER A 225 -12.22 -30.07 -16.91
C SER A 225 -11.82 -28.64 -17.30
N LEU A 226 -11.61 -27.75 -16.34
CA LEU A 226 -11.09 -26.39 -16.57
C LEU A 226 -9.62 -26.39 -17.04
N ARG A 227 -8.82 -27.39 -16.64
CA ARG A 227 -7.45 -27.59 -17.15
C ARG A 227 -7.39 -28.01 -18.62
N ARG A 228 -8.47 -28.57 -19.17
CA ARG A 228 -8.55 -29.00 -20.58
C ARG A 228 -8.89 -27.87 -21.55
N ILE A 229 -9.23 -26.66 -21.08
CA ILE A 229 -9.39 -25.50 -21.94
C ILE A 229 -8.00 -25.14 -22.48
N PRO A 230 -7.80 -25.03 -23.80
CA PRO A 230 -6.51 -24.66 -24.37
C PRO A 230 -6.09 -23.28 -23.82
N ARG A 231 -5.09 -23.28 -22.97
CA ARG A 231 -4.52 -22.04 -22.42
C ARG A 231 -3.74 -21.33 -23.50
N GLN A 232 -3.85 -20.00 -23.56
CA GLN A 232 -2.90 -19.24 -24.36
C GLN A 232 -1.49 -19.52 -23.84
N PRO A 233 -0.47 -19.58 -24.70
CA PRO A 233 0.90 -19.77 -24.26
C PRO A 233 1.25 -18.68 -23.27
N VAL A 234 1.79 -19.08 -22.13
CA VAL A 234 2.30 -18.14 -21.12
C VAL A 234 3.49 -17.42 -21.75
N PRO A 235 3.53 -16.07 -21.72
CA PRO A 235 4.68 -15.33 -22.23
C PRO A 235 5.96 -15.74 -21.54
N GLU A 236 7.10 -15.62 -22.21
CA GLU A 236 8.40 -15.88 -21.62
C GLU A 236 8.55 -15.07 -20.31
N GLY A 237 8.96 -15.73 -19.23
CA GLY A 237 9.10 -15.15 -17.90
C GLY A 237 7.83 -15.05 -17.05
N GLY A 238 6.62 -15.40 -17.56
CA GLY A 238 5.39 -15.45 -16.77
C GLY A 238 4.23 -14.63 -17.32
N SER A 239 3.10 -14.67 -16.60
CA SER A 239 1.83 -14.06 -17.01
C SER A 239 1.64 -12.62 -16.49
N TYR A 240 2.51 -12.14 -15.64
CA TYR A 240 2.39 -10.87 -14.93
C TYR A 240 3.61 -9.98 -15.16
N CYS A 241 3.46 -8.67 -14.99
CA CYS A 241 4.59 -7.76 -14.96
C CYS A 241 4.35 -6.57 -14.03
N MET A 242 5.44 -5.90 -13.69
CA MET A 242 5.44 -4.61 -13.01
C MET A 242 5.97 -3.56 -13.97
N CYS A 243 5.20 -2.51 -14.16
CA CYS A 243 5.54 -1.38 -15.02
C CYS A 243 5.99 -0.20 -14.15
N TYR A 244 7.13 0.36 -14.48
CA TYR A 244 7.68 1.54 -13.81
C TYR A 244 7.80 2.68 -14.81
N ALA A 245 7.43 3.88 -14.38
CA ALA A 245 7.73 5.10 -15.12
C ALA A 245 8.34 6.12 -14.16
N VAL A 246 9.53 6.62 -14.51
CA VAL A 246 10.25 7.65 -13.75
C VAL A 246 10.36 8.90 -14.63
N SER A 247 9.88 10.06 -14.15
CA SER A 247 9.96 11.29 -14.94
C SER A 247 11.41 11.71 -15.17
N THR A 248 11.69 12.29 -16.34
CA THR A 248 13.04 12.78 -16.66
C THR A 248 13.36 14.12 -16.00
N GLY A 249 12.36 14.80 -15.44
CA GLY A 249 12.46 16.09 -14.76
C GLY A 249 11.40 16.26 -13.68
N PRO A 250 11.41 17.41 -12.97
CA PRO A 250 10.44 17.73 -11.92
C PRO A 250 9.04 18.04 -12.45
N ASP A 251 8.92 18.39 -13.74
CA ASP A 251 7.62 18.60 -14.40
C ASP A 251 7.01 17.25 -14.79
N PRO A 252 5.85 16.86 -14.23
CA PRO A 252 5.20 15.59 -14.55
C PRO A 252 4.66 15.55 -15.99
N PHE A 253 4.59 16.68 -16.67
CA PHE A 253 4.20 16.77 -18.08
C PHE A 253 5.37 16.55 -19.06
N GLY A 254 6.58 16.42 -18.56
CA GLY A 254 7.76 16.06 -19.33
C GLY A 254 7.75 14.60 -19.80
N SER A 255 8.90 14.14 -20.23
CA SER A 255 9.12 12.75 -20.65
C SER A 255 9.33 11.82 -19.46
N TRP A 256 9.19 10.53 -19.69
CA TRP A 256 9.31 9.48 -18.68
C TRP A 256 10.19 8.35 -19.16
N ASN A 257 11.13 7.91 -18.36
CA ASN A 257 11.86 6.67 -18.53
C ASN A 257 10.98 5.52 -18.07
N ARG A 258 10.71 4.54 -18.94
CA ARG A 258 9.71 3.49 -18.73
C ARG A 258 10.34 2.11 -18.78
N TYR A 259 9.83 1.20 -17.94
CA TYR A 259 10.38 -0.13 -17.75
C TYR A 259 9.28 -1.15 -17.53
N GLU A 260 9.44 -2.35 -18.09
CA GLU A 260 8.63 -3.53 -17.82
C GLU A 260 9.52 -4.62 -17.21
N PHE A 261 9.17 -5.07 -16.00
CA PHE A 261 9.77 -6.25 -15.39
C PHE A 261 8.74 -7.36 -15.28
N VAL A 262 9.05 -8.52 -15.86
CA VAL A 262 8.16 -9.69 -15.81
C VAL A 262 8.17 -10.28 -14.40
N ARG A 263 6.98 -10.58 -13.86
CA ARG A 263 6.81 -11.19 -12.54
C ARG A 263 6.29 -12.63 -12.68
N PRO A 264 6.88 -13.61 -11.98
CA PRO A 264 6.43 -15.00 -12.03
C PRO A 264 5.12 -15.23 -11.28
N LEU A 265 4.82 -14.41 -10.26
CA LEU A 265 3.63 -14.49 -9.43
C LEU A 265 2.78 -13.23 -9.58
N PHE A 266 1.50 -13.34 -9.22
CA PHE A 266 0.53 -12.26 -9.22
C PHE A 266 1.01 -11.08 -8.37
N PRO A 267 1.19 -9.87 -8.93
CA PRO A 267 1.86 -8.77 -8.26
C PRO A 267 0.88 -7.79 -7.60
N ASP A 268 0.01 -8.28 -6.73
CA ASP A 268 -1.00 -7.49 -6.06
C ASP A 268 -0.42 -6.60 -4.95
N TYR A 269 -1.13 -5.54 -4.60
CA TYR A 269 -0.80 -4.66 -3.48
C TYR A 269 0.62 -4.05 -3.57
N PRO A 270 0.98 -3.38 -4.66
CA PRO A 270 2.31 -2.77 -4.79
C PRO A 270 2.47 -1.62 -3.78
N ARG A 271 3.58 -1.61 -3.06
CA ARG A 271 3.90 -0.59 -2.04
C ARG A 271 5.26 0.03 -2.29
N PRO A 272 5.36 0.87 -3.34
CA PRO A 272 6.62 1.49 -3.71
C PRO A 272 7.15 2.40 -2.60
N ALA A 273 8.43 2.26 -2.31
CA ALA A 273 9.19 3.05 -1.38
C ALA A 273 10.46 3.57 -2.06
N VAL A 274 10.82 4.82 -1.77
CA VAL A 274 12.03 5.46 -2.27
C VAL A 274 13.15 5.28 -1.27
N TRP A 275 14.28 4.73 -1.73
CA TRP A 275 15.50 4.58 -0.96
C TRP A 275 16.72 4.98 -1.82
N PRO A 276 17.86 5.36 -1.24
CA PRO A 276 18.99 5.84 -2.03
C PRO A 276 19.46 4.88 -3.13
N ASP A 277 19.47 3.59 -2.85
CA ASP A 277 20.00 2.56 -3.75
C ASP A 277 18.93 1.88 -4.64
N GLY A 278 17.62 2.08 -4.39
CA GLY A 278 16.58 1.40 -5.15
C GLY A 278 15.17 1.95 -4.97
N TYR A 279 14.29 1.60 -5.91
CA TYR A 279 12.85 1.67 -5.72
C TYR A 279 12.36 0.31 -5.22
N TYR A 280 11.98 0.24 -3.96
CA TYR A 280 11.52 -0.97 -3.30
C TYR A 280 10.03 -1.15 -3.52
N VAL A 281 9.62 -2.24 -4.16
CA VAL A 281 8.22 -2.49 -4.51
C VAL A 281 7.83 -3.91 -4.11
N PRO A 282 7.57 -4.17 -2.82
CA PRO A 282 7.02 -5.44 -2.40
C PRO A 282 5.60 -5.61 -2.93
N THR A 283 5.25 -6.85 -3.27
CA THR A 283 3.91 -7.24 -3.70
C THR A 283 3.47 -8.53 -3.04
N SER A 284 2.18 -8.80 -3.02
CA SER A 284 1.61 -10.05 -2.53
C SER A 284 1.00 -10.85 -3.68
N THR A 285 0.64 -12.10 -3.43
CA THR A 285 -0.04 -12.96 -4.40
C THR A 285 -1.58 -12.93 -4.24
N GLY A 286 -2.13 -11.83 -3.72
CA GLY A 286 -3.55 -11.67 -3.41
C GLY A 286 -3.90 -12.10 -1.98
N ASP A 287 -5.19 -12.23 -1.68
CA ASP A 287 -5.70 -12.51 -0.32
C ASP A 287 -5.28 -13.88 0.24
N HIS A 288 -4.99 -14.83 -0.63
CA HIS A 288 -4.39 -16.11 -0.23
C HIS A 288 -2.87 -15.94 -0.07
N ILE A 289 -2.47 -15.42 1.05
CA ILE A 289 -1.09 -15.08 1.39
C ILE A 289 -0.21 -16.34 1.45
N ILE A 290 0.29 -16.80 0.31
CA ILE A 290 1.21 -17.93 0.23
C ILE A 290 2.65 -17.41 0.09
N GLN A 291 2.89 -16.50 -0.87
CA GLN A 291 4.21 -15.97 -1.16
C GLN A 291 4.15 -14.46 -1.36
N LYS A 292 5.24 -13.80 -1.01
CA LYS A 292 5.45 -12.36 -1.20
C LYS A 292 6.70 -12.13 -2.02
N HIS A 293 6.64 -11.14 -2.90
CA HIS A 293 7.84 -10.64 -3.56
C HIS A 293 8.35 -9.39 -2.83
N ALA A 294 9.57 -9.44 -2.36
CA ALA A 294 10.32 -8.26 -1.92
C ALA A 294 11.23 -7.84 -3.08
N CYS A 295 10.74 -6.97 -3.95
CA CYS A 295 11.44 -6.57 -5.16
C CYS A 295 12.03 -5.18 -5.04
N VAL A 296 13.19 -4.99 -5.68
CA VAL A 296 13.91 -3.72 -5.75
C VAL A 296 14.31 -3.45 -7.19
N ALA A 297 13.97 -2.28 -7.74
CA ALA A 297 14.38 -1.84 -9.06
C ALA A 297 15.56 -0.87 -8.99
N GLU A 298 16.48 -0.95 -9.96
CA GLU A 298 17.77 -0.23 -10.01
C GLU A 298 17.56 1.28 -10.29
N ARG A 299 17.27 2.04 -9.21
CA ARG A 299 16.87 3.45 -9.24
C ARG A 299 17.80 4.33 -10.07
N GLU A 300 19.11 4.24 -9.87
CA GLU A 300 20.09 5.10 -10.53
C GLU A 300 20.07 4.97 -12.06
N LYS A 301 19.95 3.75 -12.58
CA LYS A 301 19.82 3.53 -14.03
C LYS A 301 18.47 3.97 -14.56
N MET A 302 17.40 3.73 -13.79
CA MET A 302 16.06 4.19 -14.16
C MET A 302 15.99 5.72 -14.26
N LEU A 303 16.66 6.45 -13.36
CA LEU A 303 16.77 7.91 -13.42
C LEU A 303 17.49 8.41 -14.68
N ARG A 304 18.47 7.65 -15.18
CA ARG A 304 19.23 7.98 -16.39
C ARG A 304 18.61 7.45 -17.69
N GLY A 305 17.55 6.65 -17.62
CA GLY A 305 16.94 6.00 -18.80
C GLY A 305 17.79 4.86 -19.38
N GLU A 306 18.69 4.29 -18.58
CA GLU A 306 19.55 3.16 -18.94
C GLU A 306 18.83 1.82 -18.68
N PRO A 307 19.26 0.72 -19.34
CA PRO A 307 18.78 -0.62 -19.01
C PRO A 307 18.99 -0.94 -17.52
N ALA A 308 17.91 -1.23 -16.82
CA ALA A 308 17.88 -1.44 -15.37
C ALA A 308 17.58 -2.89 -15.00
N LYS A 309 17.98 -3.29 -13.80
CA LYS A 309 17.70 -4.60 -13.19
C LYS A 309 16.58 -4.47 -12.16
N GLU A 310 15.88 -5.57 -11.91
CA GLU A 310 15.06 -5.78 -10.74
C GLU A 310 15.55 -7.03 -10.00
N ILE A 311 15.69 -6.94 -8.68
CA ILE A 311 16.08 -8.04 -7.80
C ILE A 311 14.87 -8.33 -6.92
N CYS A 312 14.40 -9.59 -6.88
CA CYS A 312 13.28 -10.03 -6.06
C CYS A 312 13.70 -11.17 -5.14
N PHE A 313 13.34 -11.06 -3.88
CA PHE A 313 13.35 -12.15 -2.92
C PHE A 313 11.92 -12.67 -2.77
N ILE A 314 11.77 -13.99 -2.76
CA ILE A 314 10.49 -14.66 -2.49
C ILE A 314 10.45 -15.02 -1.01
N ILE A 315 9.41 -14.56 -0.31
CA ILE A 315 9.23 -14.77 1.13
C ILE A 315 7.93 -15.52 1.37
N ASP A 316 8.03 -16.65 2.04
CA ASP A 316 6.89 -17.44 2.53
C ASP A 316 6.49 -16.99 3.94
N SER A 317 5.25 -17.29 4.32
CA SER A 317 4.76 -17.14 5.70
C SER A 317 4.82 -15.73 6.29
N ALA A 318 4.97 -14.69 5.47
CA ALA A 318 4.88 -13.30 5.89
C ALA A 318 3.51 -12.71 5.55
N GLY A 319 3.06 -11.74 6.33
CA GLY A 319 1.95 -10.86 6.00
C GLY A 319 2.29 -9.93 4.83
N PHE A 320 1.45 -8.94 4.58
CA PHE A 320 1.73 -7.92 3.57
C PHE A 320 2.98 -7.12 3.94
N LEU A 321 3.97 -7.12 3.05
CA LEU A 321 5.26 -6.48 3.27
C LEU A 321 5.22 -4.99 2.97
N ASN A 322 5.91 -4.20 3.76
CA ASN A 322 6.21 -2.80 3.47
C ASN A 322 7.71 -2.56 3.64
N ASN A 323 8.32 -1.86 2.70
CA ASN A 323 9.66 -1.31 2.83
C ASN A 323 9.60 0.12 3.39
N ILE A 324 10.62 0.49 4.18
CA ILE A 324 10.75 1.87 4.66
C ILE A 324 10.90 2.84 3.49
N ASP A 325 10.05 3.86 3.50
CA ASP A 325 9.95 4.91 2.49
C ASP A 325 10.41 6.25 3.10
N LEU A 326 11.37 6.89 2.47
CA LEU A 326 12.07 8.04 3.03
C LEU A 326 11.19 9.29 3.05
N ASP A 327 10.99 9.88 4.24
CA ASP A 327 10.50 11.24 4.40
C ASP A 327 11.67 12.21 4.59
N GLY A 328 11.58 13.38 3.93
CA GLY A 328 12.60 14.42 3.99
C GLY A 328 13.85 14.16 3.14
N PHE A 329 14.91 14.91 3.43
CA PHE A 329 16.12 14.95 2.60
C PHE A 329 17.36 14.41 3.29
N GLN A 330 17.29 14.14 4.60
CA GLN A 330 18.44 13.59 5.30
C GLN A 330 18.52 12.08 5.04
N LEU A 331 19.53 11.68 4.27
CA LEU A 331 19.78 10.29 3.88
C LEU A 331 20.06 9.41 5.10
N PRO A 332 19.74 8.10 5.03
CA PRO A 332 20.30 7.14 5.97
C PRO A 332 21.83 7.15 5.91
N PRO A 333 22.52 6.52 6.86
CA PRO A 333 23.96 6.29 6.73
C PRO A 333 24.32 5.55 5.41
N ASP A 334 25.51 5.78 4.89
CA ASP A 334 25.95 5.18 3.63
C ASP A 334 25.96 3.65 3.71
N GLY A 335 25.40 3.01 2.70
CA GLY A 335 25.33 1.55 2.60
C GLY A 335 24.30 0.88 3.51
N GLU A 336 23.42 1.66 4.13
CA GLU A 336 22.37 1.12 5.00
C GLU A 336 21.33 0.31 4.23
N PRO A 337 21.04 -0.93 4.70
CA PRO A 337 19.97 -1.73 4.13
C PRO A 337 18.61 -1.05 4.29
N ASN A 338 17.72 -1.25 3.34
CA ASN A 338 16.32 -0.93 3.55
C ASN A 338 15.71 -1.93 4.54
N ILE A 339 14.83 -1.46 5.42
CA ILE A 339 14.10 -2.30 6.35
C ILE A 339 12.72 -2.59 5.77
N MET A 340 12.34 -3.85 5.77
CA MET A 340 11.03 -4.32 5.37
C MET A 340 10.31 -4.89 6.58
N MET A 341 9.02 -4.58 6.76
CA MET A 341 8.23 -5.01 7.91
C MET A 341 6.92 -5.67 7.49
N ALA A 342 6.45 -6.59 8.34
CA ALA A 342 5.12 -7.19 8.29
C ALA A 342 4.58 -7.41 9.71
N THR A 343 3.27 -7.46 9.87
CA THR A 343 2.62 -7.94 11.10
C THR A 343 2.59 -9.46 11.14
N GLY A 344 2.73 -10.06 12.33
CA GLY A 344 2.22 -11.38 12.64
C GLY A 344 0.85 -11.28 13.30
N GLY A 345 0.29 -12.39 13.76
CA GLY A 345 -0.92 -12.37 14.57
C GLY A 345 -1.63 -13.72 14.64
N THR A 346 -2.16 -13.99 15.82
CA THR A 346 -2.90 -15.24 16.13
C THR A 346 -4.16 -15.44 15.28
N GLN A 347 -4.64 -14.40 14.64
CA GLN A 347 -5.86 -14.40 13.82
C GLN A 347 -5.58 -14.59 12.33
N LEU A 348 -4.31 -14.56 11.92
CA LEU A 348 -3.90 -14.75 10.53
C LEU A 348 -3.48 -16.21 10.30
N ARG A 349 -3.74 -16.71 9.08
CA ARG A 349 -3.28 -18.03 8.63
C ARG A 349 -2.13 -17.89 7.66
N ASN A 350 -1.26 -18.89 7.63
CA ASN A 350 -0.10 -18.94 6.74
C ASN A 350 0.89 -17.79 6.92
N VAL A 351 0.83 -17.08 8.05
CA VAL A 351 1.76 -16.04 8.47
C VAL A 351 2.27 -16.36 9.88
N PHE A 352 3.18 -15.54 10.39
CA PHE A 352 3.68 -15.68 11.77
C PHE A 352 2.52 -15.67 12.77
N ALA A 353 2.47 -16.69 13.63
CA ALA A 353 1.33 -16.96 14.50
C ALA A 353 1.24 -16.01 15.72
N ASP A 354 2.31 -15.29 16.05
CA ASP A 354 2.37 -14.42 17.22
C ASP A 354 2.08 -12.97 16.86
N ASP A 355 1.40 -12.26 17.73
CA ASP A 355 1.32 -10.81 17.67
C ASP A 355 2.73 -10.23 17.77
N GLY A 356 3.11 -9.44 16.79
CA GLY A 356 4.45 -8.89 16.69
C GLY A 356 4.67 -8.15 15.37
N ILE A 357 5.75 -7.39 15.32
CA ILE A 357 6.24 -6.82 14.07
C ILE A 357 7.50 -7.58 13.68
N TYR A 358 7.43 -8.21 12.53
CA TYR A 358 8.56 -8.93 11.95
C TYR A 358 9.24 -8.05 10.93
N PHE A 359 10.58 -8.04 10.92
CA PHE A 359 11.32 -7.22 9.99
C PHE A 359 12.51 -7.95 9.36
N TRP A 360 12.88 -7.49 8.18
CA TRP A 360 14.04 -7.95 7.41
C TRP A 360 14.89 -6.74 7.03
N LYS A 361 16.20 -6.98 6.88
CA LYS A 361 17.15 -6.03 6.28
C LYS A 361 17.42 -6.46 4.84
N VAL A 362 17.19 -5.57 3.90
CA VAL A 362 17.34 -5.83 2.47
C VAL A 362 18.52 -5.02 1.94
N SER A 363 19.58 -5.71 1.55
CA SER A 363 20.79 -5.11 0.95
C SER A 363 20.90 -5.53 -0.51
N VAL A 364 21.04 -4.58 -1.42
CA VAL A 364 21.20 -4.86 -2.85
C VAL A 364 22.61 -4.55 -3.31
N ASN A 365 23.14 -5.39 -4.20
CA ASN A 365 24.39 -5.17 -4.90
C ASN A 365 24.11 -5.15 -6.40
N TRP A 366 24.16 -3.99 -7.02
CA TRP A 366 23.82 -3.84 -8.44
C TRP A 366 24.91 -4.31 -9.39
N ASP A 367 26.17 -4.33 -8.95
CA ASP A 367 27.30 -4.82 -9.73
C ASP A 367 27.34 -6.35 -9.74
N GLU A 368 27.11 -6.96 -8.57
CA GLU A 368 27.06 -8.41 -8.34
C GLU A 368 25.72 -8.80 -7.69
N PRO A 369 24.60 -8.84 -8.46
CA PRO A 369 23.24 -9.03 -7.91
C PRO A 369 23.08 -10.27 -7.04
N GLU A 370 23.82 -11.34 -7.29
CA GLU A 370 23.82 -12.58 -6.50
C GLU A 370 24.41 -12.40 -5.09
N LYS A 371 25.07 -11.27 -4.83
CA LYS A 371 25.54 -10.88 -3.48
C LYS A 371 24.50 -10.09 -2.70
N SER A 372 23.35 -9.77 -3.29
CA SER A 372 22.25 -9.14 -2.57
C SER A 372 21.75 -10.06 -1.45
N ARG A 373 21.28 -9.48 -0.35
CA ARG A 373 20.92 -10.22 0.87
C ARG A 373 19.57 -9.77 1.42
N LEU A 374 18.85 -10.76 1.94
CA LEU A 374 17.68 -10.59 2.78
C LEU A 374 17.99 -11.25 4.12
N GLU A 375 18.18 -10.45 5.16
CA GLU A 375 18.49 -10.91 6.51
C GLU A 375 17.26 -10.77 7.41
N GLY A 376 16.92 -11.81 8.15
CA GLY A 376 15.73 -11.88 9.00
C GLY A 376 14.90 -13.15 8.72
N PRO A 377 13.64 -13.23 9.22
CA PRO A 377 12.99 -12.18 10.01
C PRO A 377 13.50 -12.10 11.45
N GLU A 378 13.55 -10.88 11.98
CA GLU A 378 13.64 -10.63 13.42
C GLU A 378 12.28 -10.17 13.93
N LYS A 379 11.90 -10.53 15.16
CA LYS A 379 10.63 -10.13 15.79
C LYS A 379 10.85 -8.98 16.77
N ILE A 380 10.02 -7.95 16.66
CA ILE A 380 9.88 -6.91 17.67
C ILE A 380 8.61 -7.20 18.48
N GLU A 381 8.76 -7.40 19.78
CA GLU A 381 7.63 -7.57 20.69
C GLU A 381 6.87 -6.24 20.82
N VAL A 382 5.54 -6.31 20.66
CA VAL A 382 4.62 -5.18 20.79
C VAL A 382 3.46 -5.57 21.70
N ALA A 383 2.68 -4.60 22.19
CA ALA A 383 1.46 -4.89 22.91
C ALA A 383 0.50 -5.70 22.03
N GLU A 384 -0.11 -6.71 22.60
CA GLU A 384 -1.08 -7.58 21.93
C GLU A 384 -2.14 -6.78 21.17
N TYR A 385 -2.65 -7.33 20.12
CA TYR A 385 -3.71 -6.73 19.33
C TYR A 385 -4.57 -7.81 18.67
N ASN A 386 -5.80 -7.46 18.47
CA ASN A 386 -6.68 -8.19 17.58
C ASN A 386 -6.96 -7.31 16.35
N TYR A 387 -6.80 -7.80 15.15
CA TYR A 387 -7.09 -7.05 13.91
C TYR A 387 -8.56 -6.64 13.83
N LEU A 388 -8.84 -5.49 13.23
CA LEU A 388 -10.19 -4.95 13.11
C LEU A 388 -11.11 -5.90 12.30
N GLY A 389 -12.14 -6.70 12.95
CA GLY A 389 -13.11 -7.77 12.55
C GLY A 389 -12.59 -9.18 12.75
N ASP A 390 -11.60 -9.38 13.66
CA ASP A 390 -11.15 -10.72 14.09
C ASP A 390 -10.48 -11.53 12.97
N GLY A 391 -9.68 -10.87 12.13
CA GLY A 391 -9.00 -11.48 10.97
C GLY A 391 -9.91 -11.68 9.76
N GLN A 392 -11.14 -11.19 9.79
CA GLN A 392 -11.99 -11.12 8.60
C GLN A 392 -11.68 -9.86 7.79
N LEU A 393 -11.46 -10.02 6.51
CA LEU A 393 -11.23 -8.92 5.59
C LEU A 393 -12.52 -8.18 5.20
N THR A 394 -13.71 -8.76 5.48
CA THR A 394 -14.97 -8.32 4.89
C THR A 394 -16.03 -7.90 5.93
N LYS A 395 -16.88 -6.92 5.57
CA LYS A 395 -18.11 -6.57 6.28
C LYS A 395 -17.91 -6.13 7.74
N THR A 396 -16.93 -5.27 7.97
CA THR A 396 -16.52 -4.89 9.34
C THR A 396 -17.16 -3.60 9.81
N VAL A 397 -16.94 -2.50 9.10
CA VAL A 397 -17.33 -1.17 9.54
C VAL A 397 -18.80 -0.92 9.23
N PRO A 398 -19.66 -0.73 10.25
CA PRO A 398 -21.07 -0.41 10.04
C PRO A 398 -21.23 1.00 9.47
N GLN A 399 -22.40 1.24 8.87
CA GLN A 399 -22.79 2.54 8.32
C GLN A 399 -24.20 2.91 8.75
N PRO A 400 -24.57 4.21 8.75
CA PRO A 400 -25.93 4.64 9.05
C PRO A 400 -26.96 4.11 8.03
N GLY A 401 -28.10 3.65 8.51
CA GLY A 401 -29.28 3.34 7.68
C GLY A 401 -29.12 2.17 6.71
N THR A 402 -28.12 1.31 6.87
CA THR A 402 -27.92 0.11 6.05
C THR A 402 -27.26 -1.01 6.84
N ASP A 403 -27.53 -2.26 6.44
CA ASP A 403 -26.81 -3.44 6.94
C ASP A 403 -25.50 -3.69 6.16
N GLN A 404 -25.30 -2.99 5.04
CA GLN A 404 -24.05 -3.05 4.28
C GLN A 404 -22.91 -2.49 5.11
N ARG A 405 -21.90 -3.30 5.34
CA ARG A 405 -20.68 -2.90 6.05
C ARG A 405 -19.53 -2.70 5.10
N LEU A 406 -18.61 -1.81 5.47
CA LEU A 406 -17.40 -1.55 4.72
C LEU A 406 -16.23 -2.42 5.19
N ASP A 407 -15.27 -2.54 4.35
CA ASP A 407 -13.98 -3.12 4.63
C ASP A 407 -13.04 -2.19 5.41
N SER A 408 -12.04 -2.79 6.06
CA SER A 408 -11.04 -2.02 6.78
C SER A 408 -9.60 -2.51 6.61
N GLN A 409 -9.33 -3.59 5.85
CA GLN A 409 -7.97 -4.07 5.57
C GLN A 409 -7.07 -4.14 6.82
N GLY A 410 -7.60 -4.60 7.95
CA GLY A 410 -6.95 -4.53 9.26
C GLY A 410 -5.81 -5.52 9.46
N ASP A 411 -5.65 -6.49 8.59
CA ASP A 411 -4.73 -7.63 8.67
C ASP A 411 -3.26 -7.30 8.34
N LYS A 412 -2.92 -6.02 8.17
CA LYS A 412 -1.61 -5.61 7.64
C LYS A 412 -1.16 -4.23 8.11
N ILE A 413 0.16 -3.99 8.08
CA ILE A 413 0.68 -2.62 8.11
C ILE A 413 0.19 -1.89 6.87
N MET A 414 -0.43 -0.73 7.06
CA MET A 414 -0.94 0.10 5.97
C MET A 414 0.18 0.88 5.27
N SER A 415 -0.08 1.33 4.06
CA SER A 415 0.82 2.23 3.32
C SER A 415 0.81 3.61 3.97
N ARG A 416 1.91 4.22 4.24
CA ARG A 416 3.32 3.94 4.04
C ARG A 416 3.96 3.39 5.31
N LEU A 417 5.07 2.69 5.21
CA LEU A 417 6.02 2.48 6.29
C LEU A 417 7.07 3.60 6.19
N VAL A 418 6.99 4.57 7.08
CA VAL A 418 7.76 5.82 6.97
C VAL A 418 9.11 5.70 7.66
N TYR A 419 10.17 6.09 6.97
CA TYR A 419 11.48 6.31 7.58
C TYR A 419 11.80 7.81 7.62
N ARG A 420 12.32 8.26 8.74
CA ARG A 420 12.79 9.63 8.93
C ARG A 420 14.10 9.67 9.70
N ARG A 421 15.08 10.42 9.19
CA ARG A 421 16.28 10.77 9.91
C ARG A 421 16.28 12.24 10.29
N ILE A 422 16.57 12.54 11.57
CA ILE A 422 16.71 13.91 12.09
C ILE A 422 17.98 13.94 12.93
N GLY A 423 19.04 14.56 12.40
CA GLY A 423 20.37 14.49 13.00
C GLY A 423 20.88 13.05 13.04
N ASN A 424 21.15 12.54 14.23
CA ASN A 424 21.59 11.15 14.43
C ASN A 424 20.45 10.19 14.80
N GLN A 425 19.22 10.69 14.90
CA GLN A 425 18.07 9.88 15.25
C GLN A 425 17.41 9.35 13.97
N GLU A 426 17.22 8.04 13.92
CA GLU A 426 16.49 7.35 12.86
C GLU A 426 15.21 6.76 13.43
N SER A 427 14.08 7.06 12.80
CA SER A 427 12.74 6.63 13.20
C SER A 427 12.04 5.91 12.07
N ILE A 428 11.22 4.90 12.43
CA ILE A 428 10.29 4.26 11.52
C ILE A 428 8.89 4.40 12.11
N VAL A 429 7.90 4.79 11.31
CA VAL A 429 6.50 4.90 11.74
C VAL A 429 5.65 3.94 10.94
N ALA A 430 4.86 3.12 11.65
CA ALA A 430 3.93 2.14 11.07
C ALA A 430 2.55 2.28 11.70
N VAL A 431 1.52 1.92 10.94
CA VAL A 431 0.13 1.89 11.41
C VAL A 431 -0.62 0.66 10.89
N HIS A 432 -1.58 0.18 11.66
CA HIS A 432 -2.62 -0.75 11.19
C HIS A 432 -3.92 -0.56 11.98
N SER A 433 -4.98 -1.23 11.56
CA SER A 433 -6.30 -1.07 12.18
C SER A 433 -6.57 -2.22 13.17
N VAL A 434 -7.15 -1.88 14.33
CA VAL A 434 -7.44 -2.85 15.40
C VAL A 434 -8.82 -2.62 15.99
N ASN A 435 -9.43 -3.62 16.63
CA ASN A 435 -10.63 -3.44 17.46
C ASN A 435 -10.27 -2.69 18.75
N THR A 436 -11.25 -2.16 19.36
CA THR A 436 -11.08 -1.38 20.58
C THR A 436 -11.97 -1.89 21.70
N THR A 437 -11.61 -1.64 22.93
CA THR A 437 -12.43 -2.01 24.08
C THR A 437 -13.78 -1.29 24.08
N ALA A 438 -13.87 -0.13 23.42
CA ALA A 438 -15.13 0.57 23.21
C ALA A 438 -16.05 -0.07 22.16
N GLY A 439 -15.61 -1.13 21.47
CA GLY A 439 -16.38 -1.86 20.46
C GLY A 439 -16.39 -1.24 19.06
N GLY A 440 -15.51 -0.27 18.81
CA GLY A 440 -15.24 0.33 17.51
C GLY A 440 -13.91 -0.14 16.89
N GLY A 441 -13.42 0.59 15.88
CA GLY A 441 -12.11 0.43 15.29
C GLY A 441 -11.15 1.54 15.71
N GLY A 442 -9.88 1.19 15.94
CA GLY A 442 -8.84 2.14 16.31
C GLY A 442 -7.60 2.04 15.42
N VAL A 443 -6.88 3.13 15.31
CA VAL A 443 -5.57 3.18 14.63
C VAL A 443 -4.49 2.79 15.64
N ARG A 444 -3.93 1.60 15.49
CA ARG A 444 -2.70 1.20 16.16
C ARG A 444 -1.54 1.79 15.40
N TRP A 445 -0.64 2.49 16.11
CA TRP A 445 0.53 3.12 15.55
C TRP A 445 1.77 2.80 16.36
N TYR A 446 2.91 2.81 15.70
CA TYR A 446 4.23 2.51 16.25
C TYR A 446 5.23 3.55 15.80
N GLU A 447 6.17 3.90 16.66
CA GLU A 447 7.44 4.51 16.31
C GLU A 447 8.55 3.59 16.77
N PHE A 448 9.35 3.12 15.82
CA PHE A 448 10.56 2.36 16.08
C PHE A 448 11.77 3.28 15.96
N ARG A 449 12.87 2.89 16.58
CA ARG A 449 14.18 3.54 16.49
C ARG A 449 15.21 2.56 16.00
N ILE A 450 16.16 3.06 15.20
CA ILE A 450 17.34 2.33 14.76
C ILE A 450 18.52 2.90 15.56
N ASP A 451 19.22 2.04 16.31
CA ASP A 451 20.38 2.46 17.09
C ASP A 451 21.68 2.44 16.25
N GLN A 452 22.79 2.83 16.86
CA GLN A 452 24.10 2.87 16.21
C GLN A 452 24.64 1.47 15.86
N GLN A 453 24.15 0.41 16.50
CA GLN A 453 24.44 -0.99 16.20
C GLN A 453 23.48 -1.57 15.17
N ARG A 454 22.59 -0.74 14.62
CA ARG A 454 21.57 -1.09 13.60
C ARG A 454 20.48 -2.04 14.12
N ASN A 455 20.26 -2.07 15.44
CA ASN A 455 19.11 -2.77 16.03
C ASN A 455 17.86 -1.90 15.87
N VAL A 456 16.76 -2.55 15.50
CA VAL A 456 15.44 -1.92 15.42
C VAL A 456 14.67 -2.25 16.70
N SER A 457 14.20 -1.25 17.40
CA SER A 457 13.45 -1.42 18.65
C SER A 457 12.26 -0.49 18.73
N ILE A 458 11.24 -0.89 19.50
CA ILE A 458 10.07 -0.04 19.73
C ILE A 458 10.45 1.13 20.65
N PHE A 459 10.17 2.34 20.20
CA PHE A 459 10.33 3.56 20.98
C PHE A 459 9.04 3.97 21.68
N GLN A 460 7.91 3.80 20.97
CA GLN A 460 6.56 4.02 21.50
C GLN A 460 5.52 3.34 20.61
N GLN A 461 4.38 3.06 21.20
CA GLN A 461 3.19 2.55 20.52
C GLN A 461 1.92 3.05 21.20
N GLY A 462 0.81 3.08 20.48
CA GLY A 462 -0.49 3.43 21.00
C GLY A 462 -1.61 3.02 20.05
N THR A 463 -2.83 2.96 20.56
CA THR A 463 -4.05 2.77 19.78
C THR A 463 -4.95 3.96 19.96
N PHE A 464 -5.19 4.73 18.92
CA PHE A 464 -6.10 5.87 18.98
C PHE A 464 -7.55 5.41 18.83
N ALA A 465 -8.28 5.43 19.94
CA ALA A 465 -9.63 4.88 20.09
C ALA A 465 -10.46 5.69 21.11
N PRO A 466 -10.68 7.00 20.91
CA PRO A 466 -11.29 7.88 21.92
C PRO A 466 -12.78 7.62 22.17
N ASP A 467 -13.43 6.85 21.32
CA ASP A 467 -14.86 6.50 21.39
C ASP A 467 -15.15 5.19 20.64
N SER A 468 -16.41 4.79 20.52
CA SER A 468 -16.87 3.59 19.83
C SER A 468 -17.01 3.75 18.30
N SER A 469 -16.63 4.88 17.74
CA SER A 469 -16.58 5.04 16.28
C SER A 469 -15.42 4.26 15.69
N TYR A 470 -15.45 4.07 14.38
CA TYR A 470 -14.40 3.36 13.66
C TYR A 470 -13.39 4.34 13.06
N ARG A 471 -12.11 4.07 13.31
CA ARG A 471 -10.96 4.71 12.68
C ARG A 471 -10.10 3.63 12.06
N TRP A 472 -9.99 3.66 10.72
CA TRP A 472 -9.34 2.59 9.96
C TRP A 472 -8.69 3.13 8.69
N MET A 473 -7.99 2.28 7.93
CA MET A 473 -7.33 2.67 6.68
C MET A 473 -6.45 3.91 6.87
N ALA A 474 -5.52 3.83 7.82
CA ALA A 474 -4.67 4.96 8.17
C ALA A 474 -3.39 5.01 7.32
N SER A 475 -2.80 6.20 7.22
CA SER A 475 -1.47 6.42 6.64
C SER A 475 -0.69 7.44 7.47
N PRO A 476 0.56 7.15 7.88
CA PRO A 476 1.38 8.05 8.70
C PRO A 476 2.34 8.88 7.86
N ALA A 477 2.81 9.98 8.43
CA ALA A 477 3.98 10.73 7.98
C ALA A 477 4.74 11.31 9.19
N MET A 478 6.03 11.60 9.02
CA MET A 478 6.82 12.31 10.02
C MET A 478 7.46 13.55 9.39
N ASP A 479 7.21 14.73 9.97
CA ASP A 479 7.78 15.98 9.48
C ASP A 479 9.23 16.21 9.98
N LYS A 480 9.86 17.29 9.52
CA LYS A 480 11.25 17.64 9.89
C LYS A 480 11.48 17.93 11.37
N TYR A 481 10.43 18.14 12.14
CA TYR A 481 10.51 18.36 13.59
C TYR A 481 10.32 17.08 14.39
N GLY A 482 10.00 15.97 13.71
CA GLY A 482 9.68 14.67 14.32
C GLY A 482 8.24 14.58 14.81
N ASN A 483 7.36 15.49 14.40
CA ASN A 483 5.94 15.35 14.61
C ASN A 483 5.38 14.23 13.74
N ILE A 484 4.47 13.42 14.29
CA ILE A 484 3.80 12.35 13.57
C ILE A 484 2.39 12.79 13.25
N GLY A 485 2.03 12.77 11.98
CA GLY A 485 0.67 12.99 11.51
C GLY A 485 0.10 11.73 10.89
N ILE A 486 -1.17 11.44 11.14
CA ILE A 486 -1.87 10.25 10.66
C ILE A 486 -3.22 10.67 10.09
N GLY A 487 -3.44 10.41 8.81
CA GLY A 487 -4.76 10.49 8.18
C GLY A 487 -5.45 9.13 8.23
N TYR A 488 -6.76 9.08 8.36
CA TYR A 488 -7.53 7.85 8.48
C TYR A 488 -9.00 8.04 8.09
N SER A 489 -9.66 6.95 7.68
CA SER A 489 -11.10 6.88 7.53
C SER A 489 -11.78 6.92 8.90
N PHE A 490 -12.90 7.63 8.98
CA PHE A 490 -13.75 7.74 10.16
C PHE A 490 -15.21 7.43 9.79
N GLY A 491 -15.89 6.65 10.62
CA GLY A 491 -17.30 6.30 10.40
C GLY A 491 -17.85 5.39 11.50
N GLY A 492 -19.01 4.81 11.26
CA GLY A 492 -19.68 3.93 12.22
C GLY A 492 -21.20 3.98 12.07
N LYS A 493 -21.94 3.38 13.00
CA LYS A 493 -23.40 3.38 12.95
C LYS A 493 -24.05 4.77 12.91
N GLU A 494 -23.39 5.74 13.55
CA GLU A 494 -23.91 7.11 13.71
C GLU A 494 -23.25 8.10 12.74
N HIS A 495 -22.21 7.68 12.00
CA HIS A 495 -21.42 8.54 11.14
C HIS A 495 -21.23 7.90 9.77
N PHE A 496 -21.57 8.64 8.72
CA PHE A 496 -21.20 8.25 7.35
C PHE A 496 -19.67 8.20 7.18
N PRO A 497 -19.16 7.32 6.32
CA PRO A 497 -17.73 7.18 6.13
C PRO A 497 -17.11 8.43 5.51
N GLY A 498 -16.18 9.05 6.23
CA GLY A 498 -15.45 10.26 5.88
C GLY A 498 -13.98 10.17 6.27
N GLN A 499 -13.27 11.30 6.29
CA GLN A 499 -11.85 11.33 6.51
C GLN A 499 -11.47 12.33 7.61
N ARG A 500 -10.59 11.90 8.51
CA ARG A 500 -10.00 12.73 9.56
C ARG A 500 -8.49 12.61 9.62
N PHE A 501 -7.89 13.51 10.37
CA PHE A 501 -6.45 13.57 10.62
C PHE A 501 -6.22 13.87 12.10
N SER A 502 -5.25 13.18 12.69
CA SER A 502 -4.73 13.50 14.02
C SER A 502 -3.22 13.28 14.04
N GLY A 503 -2.60 13.47 15.18
CA GLY A 503 -1.16 13.30 15.31
C GLY A 503 -0.64 13.66 16.68
N ARG A 504 0.68 13.79 16.76
CA ARG A 504 1.38 14.19 17.97
C ARG A 504 2.54 15.13 17.68
N VAL A 505 2.82 16.01 18.59
CA VAL A 505 4.04 16.84 18.56
C VAL A 505 5.21 16.02 19.11
N ALA A 506 6.38 16.19 18.52
CA ALA A 506 7.62 15.61 19.03
C ALA A 506 7.88 16.06 20.49
N GLY A 507 8.31 15.13 21.33
CA GLY A 507 8.55 15.40 22.76
C GLY A 507 7.33 15.31 23.68
N ASP A 508 6.12 15.19 23.14
CA ASP A 508 4.91 14.95 23.94
C ASP A 508 4.94 13.56 24.63
N PRO A 509 4.09 13.34 25.65
CA PRO A 509 4.00 12.03 26.31
C PRO A 509 3.85 10.88 25.31
N LYS A 510 4.62 9.80 25.51
CA LYS A 510 4.64 8.66 24.61
C LYS A 510 3.31 7.91 24.58
N GLY A 511 3.05 7.22 23.48
CA GLY A 511 1.91 6.31 23.33
C GLY A 511 0.57 6.99 23.02
N ILE A 512 0.53 8.32 22.91
CA ILE A 512 -0.68 9.07 22.65
C ILE A 512 -0.54 10.00 21.43
N LEU A 513 -1.64 10.11 20.64
CA LEU A 513 -1.84 11.19 19.67
C LEU A 513 -2.38 12.41 20.44
N THR A 514 -1.54 13.40 20.60
CA THR A 514 -1.82 14.54 21.49
C THR A 514 -2.67 15.63 20.87
N LEU A 515 -2.85 15.60 19.54
CA LEU A 515 -3.71 16.55 18.83
C LEU A 515 -5.19 16.10 18.87
N GLY A 516 -6.10 17.07 18.93
CA GLY A 516 -7.50 16.83 18.57
C GLY A 516 -7.63 16.42 17.11
N GLU A 517 -8.75 15.80 16.75
CA GLU A 517 -9.02 15.42 15.36
C GLU A 517 -9.28 16.64 14.48
N THR A 518 -8.65 16.71 13.32
CA THR A 518 -8.99 17.65 12.25
C THR A 518 -9.86 16.94 11.22
N LEU A 519 -11.02 17.53 10.94
CA LEU A 519 -11.91 17.05 9.89
C LEU A 519 -11.34 17.40 8.52
N LEU A 520 -11.16 16.41 7.66
CA LEU A 520 -10.87 16.62 6.23
C LEU A 520 -12.16 16.69 5.43
N VAL A 521 -13.03 15.70 5.59
CA VAL A 521 -14.36 15.64 4.95
C VAL A 521 -15.29 14.69 5.71
N GLU A 522 -16.52 15.13 5.94
CA GLU A 522 -17.59 14.23 6.39
C GLU A 522 -18.18 13.46 5.20
N GLY A 523 -18.52 12.19 5.41
CA GLY A 523 -19.37 11.47 4.48
C GLY A 523 -20.80 11.98 4.51
N GLU A 524 -21.49 11.93 3.38
CA GLU A 524 -22.87 12.39 3.22
C GLU A 524 -23.85 11.24 2.97
N ALA A 525 -23.35 10.04 2.72
CA ALA A 525 -24.12 8.85 2.40
C ALA A 525 -23.43 7.56 2.85
N SER A 526 -24.19 6.47 2.94
CA SER A 526 -23.68 5.11 3.11
C SER A 526 -23.48 4.46 1.75
N GLN A 527 -22.39 3.73 1.60
CA GLN A 527 -22.11 2.90 0.44
C GLN A 527 -22.96 1.63 0.49
N GLN A 528 -23.76 1.39 -0.54
CA GLN A 528 -24.73 0.27 -0.57
C GLN A 528 -24.46 -0.74 -1.68
N ASN A 529 -23.78 -0.34 -2.75
CA ASN A 529 -23.53 -1.16 -3.94
C ASN A 529 -22.40 -2.19 -3.74
N THR A 530 -21.48 -1.92 -2.81
CA THR A 530 -20.35 -2.80 -2.51
C THR A 530 -19.87 -2.57 -1.07
N MET A 531 -19.19 -3.55 -0.53
CA MET A 531 -18.49 -3.44 0.75
C MET A 531 -17.10 -2.82 0.60
N ARG A 532 -16.59 -2.68 -0.60
CA ARG A 532 -15.21 -2.29 -0.94
C ARG A 532 -14.92 -0.84 -0.55
N TRP A 533 -13.82 -0.59 0.23
CA TRP A 533 -13.43 0.72 0.74
C TRP A 533 -11.92 0.90 0.71
N MET A 534 -11.44 1.79 -0.11
CA MET A 534 -10.07 2.27 -0.27
C MET A 534 -9.00 1.22 -0.66
N ASP A 535 -8.88 0.09 -0.03
CA ASP A 535 -7.79 -0.89 0.00
C ASP A 535 -6.50 -0.35 0.63
N TYR A 536 -6.08 0.85 0.30
CA TYR A 536 -5.04 1.64 0.96
C TYR A 536 -5.25 3.13 0.73
N THR A 537 -4.53 3.94 1.47
CA THR A 537 -4.46 5.39 1.34
C THR A 537 -3.03 5.87 1.55
N GLN A 538 -2.78 7.15 1.40
CA GLN A 538 -1.43 7.66 1.43
C GLN A 538 -1.32 9.07 1.99
N THR A 539 -0.30 9.25 2.82
CA THR A 539 0.27 10.56 3.19
C THR A 539 1.49 10.88 2.33
N ALA A 540 1.85 12.15 2.28
CA ALA A 540 3.13 12.61 1.74
C ALA A 540 3.58 13.85 2.53
N VAL A 541 4.88 13.98 2.79
CA VAL A 541 5.46 15.23 3.31
C VAL A 541 5.75 16.16 2.15
N ASP A 542 5.40 17.44 2.29
CA ASP A 542 5.65 18.45 1.27
C ASP A 542 7.17 18.69 1.09
N PRO A 543 7.75 18.43 -0.08
CA PRO A 543 9.17 18.60 -0.28
C PRO A 543 9.63 20.08 -0.30
N THR A 544 8.69 21.04 -0.28
CA THR A 544 9.01 22.47 -0.29
C THR A 544 9.35 22.98 1.11
N ASP A 545 8.62 22.52 2.13
CA ASP A 545 8.81 23.00 3.51
C ASP A 545 9.23 21.88 4.49
N ASP A 546 9.12 20.62 4.05
CA ASP A 546 9.45 19.43 4.84
C ASP A 546 8.68 19.35 6.18
N HIS A 547 7.51 19.99 6.23
CA HIS A 547 6.67 20.12 7.43
C HIS A 547 5.19 19.86 7.14
N THR A 548 4.65 20.37 6.03
CA THR A 548 3.25 20.15 5.67
C THR A 548 3.02 18.71 5.26
N ILE A 549 2.01 18.06 5.87
CA ILE A 549 1.63 16.67 5.60
C ILE A 549 0.38 16.67 4.73
N TRP A 550 0.47 16.05 3.59
CA TRP A 550 -0.63 15.80 2.67
C TRP A 550 -1.27 14.45 2.92
N TYR A 551 -2.57 14.37 2.72
CA TYR A 551 -3.34 13.14 2.87
C TYR A 551 -4.49 13.10 1.87
N VAL A 552 -4.87 11.91 1.42
CA VAL A 552 -6.03 11.66 0.55
C VAL A 552 -6.89 10.54 1.12
N GLY A 553 -8.19 10.62 0.97
CA GLY A 553 -9.08 9.54 1.39
C GLY A 553 -10.48 9.66 0.78
N ASP A 554 -11.23 8.56 0.86
CA ASP A 554 -12.55 8.41 0.27
C ASP A 554 -13.67 8.98 1.16
N TYR A 555 -14.72 9.43 0.52
CA TYR A 555 -16.02 9.70 1.15
C TYR A 555 -17.13 9.54 0.10
N LEU A 556 -18.38 9.47 0.54
CA LEU A 556 -19.52 9.45 -0.38
C LEU A 556 -20.31 10.74 -0.30
N LYS A 557 -20.66 11.27 -1.46
CA LYS A 557 -21.59 12.39 -1.62
C LYS A 557 -23.03 11.91 -1.60
N THR A 558 -23.95 12.77 -1.20
CA THR A 558 -25.40 12.47 -1.30
C THR A 558 -25.78 12.10 -2.73
N GLY A 559 -26.39 10.92 -2.89
CA GLY A 559 -26.84 10.40 -4.18
C GLY A 559 -25.73 9.83 -5.07
N ALA A 560 -24.49 9.75 -4.58
CA ALA A 560 -23.43 9.06 -5.29
C ALA A 560 -23.55 7.54 -5.13
N GLU A 561 -23.26 6.79 -6.19
CA GLU A 561 -23.20 5.33 -6.17
C GLU A 561 -21.78 4.84 -5.81
N ASP A 562 -20.76 5.65 -6.06
CA ASP A 562 -19.35 5.37 -5.87
C ASP A 562 -18.66 6.46 -5.04
N TYR A 563 -17.44 6.16 -4.58
CA TYR A 563 -16.62 7.09 -3.80
C TYR A 563 -16.28 8.38 -4.55
N SER A 564 -16.12 9.44 -3.79
CA SER A 564 -15.35 10.64 -4.12
C SER A 564 -14.09 10.66 -3.25
N THR A 565 -13.06 11.37 -3.66
CA THR A 565 -11.86 11.53 -2.82
C THR A 565 -11.66 12.98 -2.41
N ARG A 566 -11.07 13.17 -1.23
CA ARG A 566 -10.67 14.47 -0.71
C ARG A 566 -9.19 14.48 -0.42
N ILE A 567 -8.50 15.47 -0.97
CA ILE A 567 -7.09 15.74 -0.70
C ILE A 567 -7.01 16.91 0.28
N GLY A 568 -6.19 16.76 1.31
CA GLY A 568 -5.93 17.83 2.29
C GLY A 568 -4.47 17.96 2.65
N ALA A 569 -4.07 19.16 3.04
CA ALA A 569 -2.76 19.46 3.58
C ALA A 569 -2.90 19.97 5.01
N PHE A 570 -2.12 19.39 5.91
CA PHE A 570 -2.17 19.64 7.35
C PHE A 570 -0.82 20.09 7.86
N ARG A 571 -0.83 20.97 8.86
CA ARG A 571 0.38 21.38 9.56
C ARG A 571 0.22 21.19 11.06
N ILE A 572 1.16 20.46 11.63
CA ILE A 572 1.22 20.26 13.08
C ILE A 572 1.99 21.43 13.68
N GLY A 573 1.40 22.07 14.71
CA GLY A 573 2.07 23.16 15.40
C GLY A 573 3.36 22.68 16.08
N VAL A 574 4.42 23.46 16.00
CA VAL A 574 5.67 23.17 16.75
C VAL A 574 5.52 23.63 18.19
N SER A 575 6.07 22.87 19.14
CA SER A 575 6.24 23.33 20.52
C SER A 575 7.16 24.56 20.50
N LYS A 576 6.66 25.68 21.06
CA LYS A 576 7.48 26.88 21.27
C LYS A 576 8.47 26.67 22.41
#